data_195f3f2f7fec875f2b712e7d5c96cc3f
#
_entry.id   195f3f2f7fec875f2b712e7d5c96cc3f
#
_cell.length_a   1.000
_cell.length_b   1.000
_cell.length_c   1.000
_cell.angle_alpha   90.00
_cell.angle_beta   90.00
_cell.angle_gamma   90.00
#
_symmetry.space_group_name_H-M   'P 1'
#
loop_
_entity.id
_entity.type
_entity.pdbx_description
1 polymer ?
#
loop_
_entity_poly.entity_id
_entity_poly.type
_entity_poly.pdbx_seq_one_letter_code
_entity_poly.pdbx_strand_id
1 'polypeptide(L)'
;IYLLMRAALLRQGSAGFDAARTLGASPLRAFVRVVLPATRAAWLGGLGLVLLEVLADFGAVKMLGRDTLTTLVIQSWTGLNSLALAAQLSLGMLAVVLLVLLLARVLRVAEAPPSPELRAPQRTRLAALPAAGVLIGCALLISLGLGWPLLQLLRWLPDDALAALPWDAARGTVVIAGMTAVAAVLLGLGIAAARRTFPDDRVIGAGAFAVGLGYAVPGAVMAIAVFWSLLALERALGSAAAGIGLSTGLAALVLALLMRFQRVGLSGAEAALATLRPALMHSAALLGAGRVARWWRVGLPVLRPGLIAAAILVFVEAMKELPATLMLRPFGWDTLAVEVYTATAEGLWSQAAL
;
A
#
# COMPACT_ATOMS: atom_id res chain seq x y z
N ILE A 1 3.02 9.97 6.06
CA ILE A 1 3.82 10.58 7.16
C ILE A 1 2.90 11.11 8.28
N TYR A 2 1.89 11.96 7.97
CA TYR A 2 1.03 12.57 8.99
C TYR A 2 0.43 11.58 10.00
N LEU A 3 -0.18 10.47 9.52
CA LEU A 3 -0.81 9.49 10.41
C LEU A 3 0.20 8.78 11.32
N LEU A 4 1.39 8.47 10.80
CA LEU A 4 2.47 7.85 11.58
C LEU A 4 2.99 8.80 12.66
N MET A 5 3.22 10.07 12.29
CA MET A 5 3.64 11.10 13.24
C MET A 5 2.58 11.37 14.30
N ARG A 6 1.31 11.48 13.89
CA ARG A 6 0.19 11.66 14.83
C ARG A 6 0.09 10.49 15.82
N ALA A 7 0.20 9.25 15.33
CA ALA A 7 0.16 8.08 16.19
C ALA A 7 1.36 8.03 17.15
N ALA A 8 2.55 8.40 16.72
CA ALA A 8 3.75 8.47 17.56
C ALA A 8 3.62 9.54 18.63
N LEU A 9 3.16 10.74 18.28
CA LEU A 9 2.92 11.84 19.22
C LEU A 9 1.87 11.48 20.26
N LEU A 10 0.79 10.79 19.88
CA LEU A 10 -0.24 10.33 20.81
C LEU A 10 0.30 9.27 21.78
N ARG A 11 1.17 8.37 21.33
CA ARG A 11 1.79 7.34 22.20
C ARG A 11 2.82 7.94 23.17
N GLN A 12 3.51 9.00 22.78
CA GLN A 12 4.52 9.65 23.63
C GLN A 12 3.91 10.47 24.75
N GLY A 13 2.67 10.97 24.60
CA GLY A 13 2.03 11.86 25.55
C GLY A 13 2.71 13.24 25.66
N SER A 14 2.28 14.05 26.65
CA SER A 14 2.82 15.40 26.86
C SER A 14 3.95 15.48 27.89
N ALA A 15 4.21 14.42 28.66
CA ALA A 15 5.09 14.45 29.84
C ALA A 15 6.50 14.98 29.53
N GLY A 16 7.14 14.52 28.46
CA GLY A 16 8.49 14.98 28.08
C GLY A 16 8.51 16.45 27.63
N PHE A 17 7.47 16.88 26.92
CA PHE A 17 7.32 18.28 26.50
C PHE A 17 7.09 19.19 27.71
N ASP A 18 6.20 18.79 28.62
CA ASP A 18 5.87 19.55 29.83
C ASP A 18 7.10 19.66 30.76
N ALA A 19 7.85 18.56 30.95
CA ALA A 19 9.10 18.58 31.71
C ALA A 19 10.14 19.55 31.13
N ALA A 20 10.30 19.58 29.82
CA ALA A 20 11.19 20.54 29.18
C ALA A 20 10.73 22.00 29.39
N ARG A 21 9.40 22.22 29.39
CA ARG A 21 8.80 23.53 29.64
C ARG A 21 8.99 23.99 31.08
N THR A 22 8.84 23.10 32.05
CA THR A 22 9.10 23.41 33.47
C THR A 22 10.56 23.74 33.75
N LEU A 23 11.49 23.18 32.97
CA LEU A 23 12.93 23.49 32.98
C LEU A 23 13.27 24.79 32.21
N GLY A 24 12.29 25.58 31.78
CA GLY A 24 12.46 26.89 31.14
C GLY A 24 12.72 26.84 29.62
N ALA A 25 12.59 25.68 28.96
CA ALA A 25 12.72 25.62 27.50
C ALA A 25 11.56 26.36 26.82
N SER A 26 11.85 27.12 25.74
CA SER A 26 10.81 27.67 24.88
C SER A 26 10.02 26.54 24.18
N PRO A 27 8.75 26.76 23.73
CA PRO A 27 7.98 25.71 23.07
C PRO A 27 8.69 25.09 21.85
N LEU A 28 9.31 25.89 21.03
CA LEU A 28 10.05 25.44 19.87
C LEU A 28 11.29 24.62 20.28
N ARG A 29 12.03 25.06 21.31
CA ARG A 29 13.19 24.34 21.83
C ARG A 29 12.80 22.99 22.42
N ALA A 30 11.71 22.93 23.19
CA ALA A 30 11.15 21.70 23.74
C ALA A 30 10.73 20.74 22.62
N PHE A 31 10.06 21.24 21.57
CA PHE A 31 9.68 20.43 20.42
C PHE A 31 10.90 19.85 19.70
N VAL A 32 11.86 20.68 19.30
CA VAL A 32 13.03 20.26 18.50
C VAL A 32 13.99 19.36 19.29
N ARG A 33 14.19 19.61 20.59
CA ARG A 33 15.15 18.86 21.42
C ARG A 33 14.59 17.62 22.11
N VAL A 34 13.28 17.54 22.31
CA VAL A 34 12.64 16.44 23.05
C VAL A 34 11.66 15.67 22.17
N VAL A 35 10.66 16.33 21.60
CA VAL A 35 9.58 15.66 20.87
C VAL A 35 10.07 15.08 19.54
N LEU A 36 10.78 15.87 18.75
CA LEU A 36 11.25 15.45 17.42
C LEU A 36 12.24 14.27 17.49
N PRO A 37 13.26 14.26 18.38
CA PRO A 37 14.11 13.09 18.54
C PRO A 37 13.38 11.86 19.07
N ALA A 38 12.43 12.04 19.97
CA ALA A 38 11.67 10.92 20.54
C ALA A 38 10.71 10.27 19.53
N THR A 39 10.28 11.02 18.50
CA THR A 39 9.44 10.51 17.40
C THR A 39 10.24 10.09 16.17
N ARG A 40 11.58 10.05 16.24
CA ARG A 40 12.46 9.78 15.08
C ARG A 40 12.14 8.47 14.34
N ALA A 41 11.75 7.42 15.05
CA ALA A 41 11.39 6.15 14.44
C ALA A 41 10.17 6.30 13.51
N ALA A 42 9.20 7.13 13.89
CA ALA A 42 7.98 7.36 13.10
C ALA A 42 8.24 8.20 11.84
N TRP A 43 9.00 9.30 11.94
CA TRP A 43 9.27 10.12 10.77
C TRP A 43 10.30 9.50 9.82
N LEU A 44 11.31 8.75 10.34
CA LEU A 44 12.22 7.96 9.50
C LEU A 44 11.48 6.82 8.79
N GLY A 45 10.59 6.12 9.51
CA GLY A 45 9.74 5.09 8.90
C GLY A 45 8.80 5.66 7.85
N GLY A 46 8.19 6.81 8.13
CA GLY A 46 7.35 7.53 7.17
C GLY A 46 8.11 8.01 5.94
N LEU A 47 9.33 8.53 6.12
CA LEU A 47 10.20 8.94 5.02
C LEU A 47 10.62 7.73 4.15
N GLY A 48 10.95 6.61 4.79
CA GLY A 48 11.27 5.36 4.08
C GLY A 48 10.11 4.87 3.21
N LEU A 49 8.87 4.93 3.71
CA LEU A 49 7.68 4.60 2.92
C LEU A 49 7.51 5.53 1.72
N VAL A 50 7.69 6.84 1.91
CA VAL A 50 7.60 7.81 0.79
C VAL A 50 8.69 7.57 -0.25
N LEU A 51 9.91 7.28 0.19
CA LEU A 51 11.01 6.96 -0.74
C LEU A 51 10.70 5.71 -1.58
N LEU A 52 10.16 4.66 -0.96
CA LEU A 52 9.76 3.44 -1.67
C LEU A 52 8.63 3.71 -2.68
N GLU A 53 7.64 4.52 -2.31
CA GLU A 53 6.53 4.90 -3.20
C GLU A 53 7.03 5.73 -4.39
N VAL A 54 7.91 6.72 -4.14
CA VAL A 54 8.52 7.54 -5.21
C VAL A 54 9.40 6.71 -6.13
N LEU A 55 10.18 5.77 -5.59
CA LEU A 55 10.98 4.85 -6.40
C LEU A 55 10.11 3.91 -7.28
N ALA A 56 8.92 3.58 -6.81
CA ALA A 56 7.98 2.74 -7.55
C ALA A 56 7.13 3.53 -8.57
N ASP A 57 7.13 4.86 -8.51
CA ASP A 57 6.31 5.68 -9.38
C ASP A 57 6.82 5.63 -10.83
N PHE A 58 5.89 5.32 -11.72
CA PHE A 58 6.12 5.29 -13.17
C PHE A 58 5.31 6.38 -13.87
N GLY A 59 4.03 6.49 -13.53
CA GLY A 59 3.07 7.32 -14.25
C GLY A 59 3.44 8.80 -14.25
N ALA A 60 3.60 9.38 -13.06
CA ALA A 60 3.94 10.80 -12.92
C ALA A 60 5.31 11.13 -13.53
N VAL A 61 6.31 10.26 -13.31
CA VAL A 61 7.67 10.48 -13.81
C VAL A 61 7.71 10.43 -15.33
N LYS A 62 7.00 9.47 -15.94
CA LYS A 62 6.93 9.34 -17.41
C LYS A 62 6.22 10.52 -18.05
N MET A 63 5.12 11.00 -17.45
CA MET A 63 4.40 12.20 -17.91
C MET A 63 5.26 13.47 -17.84
N LEU A 64 6.14 13.57 -16.85
CA LEU A 64 7.09 14.68 -16.71
C LEU A 64 8.31 14.55 -17.63
N GLY A 65 8.36 13.54 -18.50
CA GLY A 65 9.45 13.32 -19.48
C GLY A 65 10.79 12.98 -18.81
N ARG A 66 10.77 12.37 -17.62
CA ARG A 66 11.99 11.96 -16.92
C ARG A 66 12.18 10.45 -16.97
N ASP A 67 13.41 10.02 -17.20
CA ASP A 67 13.76 8.62 -17.15
C ASP A 67 14.25 8.23 -15.76
N THR A 68 13.66 7.15 -15.24
CA THR A 68 14.02 6.51 -13.95
C THR A 68 14.25 5.03 -14.20
N LEU A 69 14.76 4.32 -13.18
CA LEU A 69 14.90 2.87 -13.29
C LEU A 69 13.56 2.18 -13.62
N THR A 70 12.46 2.64 -13.06
CA THR A 70 11.12 2.09 -13.34
C THR A 70 10.72 2.28 -14.80
N THR A 71 10.93 3.49 -15.35
CA THR A 71 10.62 3.77 -16.76
C THR A 71 11.50 2.98 -17.70
N LEU A 72 12.79 2.82 -17.38
CA LEU A 72 13.74 2.02 -18.17
C LEU A 72 13.38 0.52 -18.15
N VAL A 73 12.93 -0.02 -17.01
CA VAL A 73 12.47 -1.42 -16.94
C VAL A 73 11.29 -1.63 -17.88
N ILE A 74 10.29 -0.77 -17.84
CA ILE A 74 9.09 -0.90 -18.68
C ILE A 74 9.45 -0.68 -20.16
N GLN A 75 10.28 0.30 -20.47
CA GLN A 75 10.73 0.55 -21.84
C GLN A 75 11.54 -0.62 -22.42
N SER A 76 12.39 -1.26 -21.60
CA SER A 76 13.12 -2.46 -22.01
C SER A 76 12.18 -3.63 -22.30
N TRP A 77 11.11 -3.75 -21.53
CA TRP A 77 10.08 -4.78 -21.71
C TRP A 77 9.22 -4.52 -22.95
N THR A 78 8.58 -3.35 -23.04
CA THR A 78 7.57 -3.04 -24.07
C THR A 78 8.16 -2.50 -25.37
N GLY A 79 9.23 -1.69 -25.28
CA GLY A 79 9.80 -0.99 -26.43
C GLY A 79 10.95 -1.74 -27.08
N LEU A 80 11.87 -2.30 -26.28
CA LEU A 80 13.03 -3.01 -26.80
C LEU A 80 12.83 -4.53 -26.92
N ASN A 81 11.71 -5.07 -26.43
CA ASN A 81 11.43 -6.51 -26.34
C ASN A 81 12.58 -7.33 -25.71
N SER A 82 13.38 -6.70 -24.84
CA SER A 82 14.54 -7.31 -24.20
C SER A 82 14.22 -7.73 -22.77
N LEU A 83 13.72 -8.96 -22.62
CA LEU A 83 13.43 -9.55 -21.31
C LEU A 83 14.67 -9.61 -20.41
N ALA A 84 15.85 -9.87 -21.00
CA ALA A 84 17.11 -9.95 -20.27
C ALA A 84 17.51 -8.59 -19.67
N LEU A 85 17.41 -7.51 -20.45
CA LEU A 85 17.72 -6.16 -19.99
C LEU A 85 16.71 -5.71 -18.92
N ALA A 86 15.42 -5.97 -19.14
CA ALA A 86 14.39 -5.68 -18.15
C ALA A 86 14.64 -6.40 -16.81
N ALA A 87 15.07 -7.66 -16.84
CA ALA A 87 15.43 -8.41 -15.64
C ALA A 87 16.67 -7.85 -14.93
N GLN A 88 17.72 -7.47 -15.69
CA GLN A 88 18.93 -6.86 -15.11
C GLN A 88 18.64 -5.53 -14.43
N LEU A 89 17.88 -4.64 -15.08
CA LEU A 89 17.46 -3.36 -14.50
C LEU A 89 16.58 -3.56 -13.27
N SER A 90 15.71 -4.58 -13.28
CA SER A 90 14.87 -4.96 -12.12
C SER A 90 15.70 -5.42 -10.94
N LEU A 91 16.76 -6.19 -11.16
CA LEU A 91 17.70 -6.57 -10.09
C LEU A 91 18.42 -5.35 -9.52
N GLY A 92 18.87 -4.42 -10.38
CA GLY A 92 19.45 -3.15 -9.94
C GLY A 92 18.47 -2.34 -9.08
N MET A 93 17.21 -2.25 -9.51
CA MET A 93 16.15 -1.57 -8.76
C MET A 93 15.86 -2.25 -7.42
N LEU A 94 15.81 -3.59 -7.40
CA LEU A 94 15.65 -4.36 -6.17
C LEU A 94 16.81 -4.10 -5.19
N ALA A 95 18.04 -4.02 -5.69
CA ALA A 95 19.21 -3.68 -4.88
C ALA A 95 19.07 -2.30 -4.22
N VAL A 96 18.58 -1.29 -4.93
CA VAL A 96 18.30 0.04 -4.38
C VAL A 96 17.22 -0.03 -3.30
N VAL A 97 16.13 -0.76 -3.54
CA VAL A 97 15.06 -0.96 -2.54
C VAL A 97 15.60 -1.65 -1.29
N LEU A 98 16.39 -2.70 -1.44
CA LEU A 98 17.01 -3.42 -0.33
C LEU A 98 17.98 -2.50 0.46
N LEU A 99 18.74 -1.65 -0.23
CA LEU A 99 19.61 -0.66 0.40
C LEU A 99 18.80 0.33 1.24
N VAL A 100 17.68 0.85 0.71
CA VAL A 100 16.76 1.75 1.44
C VAL A 100 16.17 1.05 2.67
N LEU A 101 15.73 -0.21 2.54
CA LEU A 101 15.20 -0.99 3.66
C LEU A 101 16.28 -1.29 4.72
N LEU A 102 17.50 -1.62 4.29
CA LEU A 102 18.63 -1.84 5.19
C LEU A 102 19.00 -0.56 5.95
N LEU A 103 19.09 0.56 5.23
CA LEU A 103 19.34 1.86 5.84
C LEU A 103 18.24 2.22 6.84
N ALA A 104 16.98 2.05 6.48
CA ALA A 104 15.86 2.25 7.39
C ALA A 104 15.93 1.33 8.62
N ARG A 105 16.43 0.10 8.48
CA ARG A 105 16.63 -0.83 9.59
C ARG A 105 17.78 -0.40 10.50
N VAL A 106 18.91 0.01 9.94
CA VAL A 106 20.08 0.46 10.69
C VAL A 106 19.77 1.76 11.44
N LEU A 107 19.02 2.67 10.80
CA LEU A 107 18.59 3.93 11.40
C LEU A 107 17.42 3.76 12.40
N ARG A 108 16.79 2.57 12.46
CA ARG A 108 15.79 2.27 13.50
C ARG A 108 16.48 2.28 14.86
N VAL A 109 16.26 3.35 15.57
CA VAL A 109 16.57 3.39 17.00
C VAL A 109 15.40 2.78 17.75
N ALA A 110 15.70 2.03 18.81
CA ALA A 110 14.67 1.47 19.68
C ALA A 110 13.64 2.55 20.03
N GLU A 111 12.37 2.28 19.79
CA GLU A 111 11.28 3.14 20.26
C GLU A 111 11.42 3.26 21.78
N ALA A 112 11.36 4.48 22.28
CA ALA A 112 11.27 4.68 23.72
C ALA A 112 10.00 3.96 24.21
N PRO A 113 10.10 3.21 25.32
CA PRO A 113 8.93 2.53 25.87
C PRO A 113 7.79 3.54 26.06
N PRO A 114 6.54 3.17 25.76
CA PRO A 114 5.41 4.06 25.96
C PRO A 114 5.39 4.51 27.40
N SER A 115 5.27 5.82 27.63
CA SER A 115 5.18 6.37 28.99
C SER A 115 3.96 5.76 29.67
N PRO A 116 4.10 5.25 30.91
CA PRO A 116 3.00 4.62 31.63
C PRO A 116 1.83 5.56 31.88
N GLU A 117 2.07 6.86 31.89
CA GLU A 117 1.05 7.90 32.01
C GLU A 117 0.68 8.45 30.63
N LEU A 118 -0.30 7.80 29.98
CA LEU A 118 -0.97 8.29 28.80
C LEU A 118 -1.85 9.52 29.11
N ARG A 119 -1.24 10.64 29.47
CA ARG A 119 -1.96 11.91 29.38
C ARG A 119 -2.07 12.26 27.91
N ALA A 120 -3.28 12.18 27.38
CA ALA A 120 -3.55 12.66 26.04
C ALA A 120 -3.03 14.09 25.87
N PRO A 121 -2.33 14.42 24.79
CA PRO A 121 -1.84 15.77 24.56
C PRO A 121 -3.01 16.74 24.65
N GLN A 122 -2.89 17.73 25.55
CA GLN A 122 -3.93 18.74 25.70
C GLN A 122 -4.01 19.56 24.41
N ARG A 123 -5.22 19.73 23.91
CA ARG A 123 -5.46 20.60 22.76
C ARG A 123 -5.19 22.04 23.17
N THR A 124 -4.09 22.60 22.68
CA THR A 124 -3.79 24.01 22.87
C THR A 124 -4.60 24.85 21.89
N ARG A 125 -5.29 25.88 22.41
CA ARG A 125 -5.94 26.88 21.54
C ARG A 125 -4.84 27.78 20.99
N LEU A 126 -4.71 27.79 19.68
CA LEU A 126 -3.80 28.71 18.99
C LEU A 126 -4.40 30.13 19.05
N ALA A 127 -3.58 31.15 19.22
CA ALA A 127 -3.98 32.53 19.01
C ALA A 127 -4.43 32.75 17.55
N ALA A 128 -5.24 33.76 17.31
CA ALA A 128 -5.89 34.00 16.00
C ALA A 128 -4.88 34.01 14.83
N LEU A 129 -3.75 34.71 14.97
CA LEU A 129 -2.76 34.84 13.91
C LEU A 129 -2.07 33.51 13.54
N PRO A 130 -1.49 32.72 14.48
CA PRO A 130 -0.94 31.42 14.12
C PRO A 130 -2.00 30.40 13.69
N ALA A 131 -3.23 30.49 14.20
CA ALA A 131 -4.34 29.65 13.71
C ALA A 131 -4.68 29.95 12.25
N ALA A 132 -4.74 31.22 11.87
CA ALA A 132 -4.95 31.64 10.47
C ALA A 132 -3.81 31.14 9.57
N GLY A 133 -2.56 31.26 10.01
CA GLY A 133 -1.40 30.74 9.25
C GLY A 133 -1.48 29.24 8.98
N VAL A 134 -1.86 28.45 9.99
CA VAL A 134 -2.06 26.99 9.83
C VAL A 134 -3.21 26.69 8.88
N LEU A 135 -4.34 27.38 9.01
CA LEU A 135 -5.51 27.19 8.13
C LEU A 135 -5.18 27.55 6.67
N ILE A 136 -4.51 28.69 6.44
CA ILE A 136 -4.08 29.10 5.10
C ILE A 136 -3.11 28.07 4.51
N GLY A 137 -2.12 27.62 5.29
CA GLY A 137 -1.18 26.60 4.84
C GLY A 137 -1.87 25.29 4.45
N CYS A 138 -2.81 24.80 5.28
CA CYS A 138 -3.60 23.61 4.96
C CYS A 138 -4.49 23.83 3.74
N ALA A 139 -5.17 24.97 3.64
CA ALA A 139 -6.03 25.32 2.51
C ALA A 139 -5.22 25.39 1.20
N LEU A 140 -4.03 26.02 1.25
CA LEU A 140 -3.13 26.09 0.10
C LEU A 140 -2.68 24.69 -0.37
N LEU A 141 -2.27 23.83 0.55
CA LEU A 141 -1.87 22.46 0.24
C LEU A 141 -3.02 21.66 -0.40
N ILE A 142 -4.23 21.77 0.15
CA ILE A 142 -5.42 21.10 -0.40
C ILE A 142 -5.78 21.68 -1.76
N SER A 143 -5.77 23.00 -1.90
CA SER A 143 -6.13 23.66 -3.15
C SER A 143 -5.14 23.37 -4.28
N LEU A 144 -3.84 23.33 -4.00
CA LEU A 144 -2.81 23.00 -4.99
C LEU A 144 -2.72 21.49 -5.26
N GLY A 145 -2.82 20.65 -4.21
CA GLY A 145 -2.64 19.21 -4.34
C GLY A 145 -3.88 18.47 -4.85
N LEU A 146 -5.06 18.99 -4.61
CA LEU A 146 -6.33 18.37 -5.00
C LEU A 146 -7.21 19.30 -5.83
N GLY A 147 -7.41 20.53 -5.38
CA GLY A 147 -8.34 21.47 -6.01
C GLY A 147 -7.95 21.81 -7.45
N TRP A 148 -6.70 22.21 -7.67
CA TRP A 148 -6.20 22.57 -9.00
C TRP A 148 -6.24 21.40 -10.00
N PRO A 149 -5.73 20.18 -9.68
CA PRO A 149 -5.85 19.04 -10.57
C PRO A 149 -7.31 18.69 -10.90
N LEU A 150 -8.21 18.68 -9.90
CA LEU A 150 -9.62 18.39 -10.13
C LEU A 150 -10.27 19.42 -11.04
N LEU A 151 -10.02 20.72 -10.85
CA LEU A 151 -10.51 21.77 -11.71
C LEU A 151 -10.01 21.60 -13.16
N GLN A 152 -8.76 21.17 -13.32
CA GLN A 152 -8.19 20.93 -14.64
C GLN A 152 -8.84 19.73 -15.33
N LEU A 153 -9.04 18.63 -14.61
CA LEU A 153 -9.76 17.44 -15.12
C LEU A 153 -11.19 17.79 -15.52
N LEU A 154 -11.91 18.56 -14.68
CA LEU A 154 -13.27 19.03 -15.00
C LEU A 154 -13.33 19.92 -16.25
N ARG A 155 -12.28 20.70 -16.52
CA ARG A 155 -12.20 21.52 -17.74
C ARG A 155 -11.92 20.70 -19.00
N TRP A 156 -11.26 19.56 -18.87
CA TRP A 156 -10.99 18.65 -19.99
C TRP A 156 -12.12 17.67 -20.24
N LEU A 157 -13.08 17.55 -19.31
CA LEU A 157 -14.19 16.62 -19.43
C LEU A 157 -15.05 16.99 -20.65
N PRO A 158 -15.30 16.05 -21.59
CA PRO A 158 -16.14 16.30 -22.75
C PRO A 158 -17.62 16.42 -22.35
N ASP A 159 -18.42 17.09 -23.19
CA ASP A 159 -19.85 17.28 -22.93
C ASP A 159 -20.64 15.97 -22.88
N ASP A 160 -20.17 14.94 -23.58
CA ASP A 160 -20.74 13.59 -23.64
C ASP A 160 -20.02 12.57 -22.74
N ALA A 161 -19.38 13.04 -21.65
CA ALA A 161 -18.52 12.24 -20.77
C ALA A 161 -19.12 10.89 -20.36
N LEU A 162 -20.42 10.83 -20.05
CA LEU A 162 -21.08 9.59 -19.63
C LEU A 162 -21.17 8.55 -20.76
N ALA A 163 -21.35 9.00 -22.02
CA ALA A 163 -21.38 8.11 -23.16
C ALA A 163 -19.98 7.63 -23.58
N ALA A 164 -18.98 8.48 -23.35
CA ALA A 164 -17.59 8.23 -23.71
C ALA A 164 -16.81 7.42 -22.65
N LEU A 165 -17.42 7.07 -21.50
CA LEU A 165 -16.77 6.30 -20.44
C LEU A 165 -16.26 4.95 -20.96
N PRO A 166 -14.99 4.58 -20.67
CA PRO A 166 -14.38 3.31 -21.08
C PRO A 166 -14.87 2.15 -20.18
N TRP A 167 -16.14 1.72 -20.38
CA TRP A 167 -16.81 0.73 -19.55
C TRP A 167 -16.08 -0.61 -19.48
N ASP A 168 -15.42 -1.03 -20.56
CA ASP A 168 -14.64 -2.27 -20.58
C ASP A 168 -13.41 -2.17 -19.66
N ALA A 169 -12.70 -1.04 -19.69
CA ALA A 169 -11.59 -0.79 -18.78
C ALA A 169 -12.05 -0.63 -17.32
N ALA A 170 -13.20 0.00 -17.09
CA ALA A 170 -13.80 0.08 -15.77
C ALA A 170 -14.15 -1.30 -15.22
N ARG A 171 -14.78 -2.17 -16.05
CA ARG A 171 -15.08 -3.56 -15.70
C ARG A 171 -13.78 -4.35 -15.42
N GLY A 172 -12.77 -4.23 -16.29
CA GLY A 172 -11.45 -4.87 -16.09
C GLY A 172 -10.83 -4.47 -14.75
N THR A 173 -10.85 -3.17 -14.43
CA THR A 173 -10.37 -2.64 -13.15
C THR A 173 -11.09 -3.27 -11.96
N VAL A 174 -12.43 -3.26 -11.99
CA VAL A 174 -13.24 -3.79 -10.87
C VAL A 174 -12.99 -5.29 -10.66
N VAL A 175 -12.92 -6.06 -11.75
CA VAL A 175 -12.69 -7.51 -11.67
C VAL A 175 -11.29 -7.82 -11.15
N ILE A 176 -10.24 -7.23 -11.73
CA ILE A 176 -8.85 -7.49 -11.35
C ILE A 176 -8.59 -7.04 -9.90
N ALA A 177 -8.97 -5.81 -9.57
CA ALA A 177 -8.79 -5.28 -8.22
C ALA A 177 -9.66 -6.04 -7.19
N GLY A 178 -10.89 -6.42 -7.56
CA GLY A 178 -11.78 -7.21 -6.73
C GLY A 178 -11.23 -8.62 -6.43
N MET A 179 -10.77 -9.33 -7.45
CA MET A 179 -10.13 -10.65 -7.27
C MET A 179 -8.89 -10.55 -6.37
N THR A 180 -8.06 -9.54 -6.61
CA THR A 180 -6.86 -9.29 -5.79
C THR A 180 -7.24 -8.99 -4.34
N ALA A 181 -8.23 -8.13 -4.11
CA ALA A 181 -8.66 -7.74 -2.77
C ALA A 181 -9.23 -8.94 -1.98
N VAL A 182 -10.11 -9.73 -2.62
CA VAL A 182 -10.68 -10.93 -2.00
C VAL A 182 -9.58 -11.93 -1.66
N ALA A 183 -8.69 -12.23 -2.61
CA ALA A 183 -7.59 -13.17 -2.39
C ALA A 183 -6.64 -12.69 -1.28
N ALA A 184 -6.27 -11.40 -1.28
CA ALA A 184 -5.37 -10.83 -0.27
C ALA A 184 -5.96 -10.88 1.13
N VAL A 185 -7.26 -10.59 1.29
CA VAL A 185 -7.93 -10.64 2.59
C VAL A 185 -8.09 -12.08 3.08
N LEU A 186 -8.48 -13.01 2.22
CA LEU A 186 -8.62 -14.42 2.60
C LEU A 186 -7.29 -15.04 3.02
N LEU A 187 -6.23 -14.86 2.22
CA LEU A 187 -4.89 -15.33 2.56
C LEU A 187 -4.34 -14.59 3.79
N GLY A 188 -4.55 -13.28 3.88
CA GLY A 188 -4.16 -12.48 5.05
C GLY A 188 -4.83 -12.96 6.32
N LEU A 189 -6.12 -13.28 6.28
CA LEU A 189 -6.86 -13.84 7.42
C LEU A 189 -6.32 -15.23 7.80
N GLY A 190 -6.01 -16.08 6.82
CA GLY A 190 -5.39 -17.40 7.06
C GLY A 190 -4.04 -17.28 7.77
N ILE A 191 -3.15 -16.42 7.26
CA ILE A 191 -1.81 -16.18 7.85
C ILE A 191 -1.96 -15.57 9.25
N ALA A 192 -2.82 -14.57 9.44
CA ALA A 192 -3.03 -13.90 10.72
C ALA A 192 -3.63 -14.86 11.76
N ALA A 193 -4.56 -15.73 11.36
CA ALA A 193 -5.12 -16.78 12.22
C ALA A 193 -4.06 -17.83 12.60
N ALA A 194 -3.23 -18.25 11.65
CA ALA A 194 -2.13 -19.17 11.90
C ALA A 194 -1.12 -18.60 12.91
N ARG A 195 -0.70 -17.34 12.74
CA ARG A 195 0.18 -16.63 13.68
C ARG A 195 -0.41 -16.51 15.08
N ARG A 196 -1.72 -16.32 15.17
CA ARG A 196 -2.40 -16.26 16.48
C ARG A 196 -2.47 -17.62 17.16
N THR A 197 -2.57 -18.70 16.38
CA THR A 197 -2.65 -20.07 16.88
C THR A 197 -1.28 -20.63 17.24
N PHE A 198 -0.25 -20.27 16.47
CA PHE A 198 1.13 -20.76 16.59
C PHE A 198 2.11 -19.58 16.66
N PRO A 199 2.13 -18.80 17.75
CA PRO A 199 2.90 -17.55 17.85
C PRO A 199 4.41 -17.77 17.76
N ASP A 200 4.92 -18.91 18.22
CA ASP A 200 6.35 -19.23 18.28
C ASP A 200 6.85 -20.01 17.05
N ASP A 201 5.97 -20.29 16.09
CA ASP A 201 6.36 -21.01 14.87
C ASP A 201 7.17 -20.11 13.95
N ARG A 202 8.45 -20.50 13.74
CA ARG A 202 9.41 -19.74 12.93
C ARG A 202 9.04 -19.73 11.45
N VAL A 203 8.42 -20.79 10.93
CA VAL A 203 8.05 -20.88 9.51
C VAL A 203 6.91 -19.91 9.22
N ILE A 204 5.86 -19.88 10.06
CA ILE A 204 4.76 -18.95 9.96
C ILE A 204 5.25 -17.50 10.12
N GLY A 205 6.15 -17.27 11.08
CA GLY A 205 6.78 -15.96 11.28
C GLY A 205 7.58 -15.48 10.08
N ALA A 206 8.42 -16.36 9.50
CA ALA A 206 9.21 -16.06 8.31
C ALA A 206 8.31 -15.83 7.07
N GLY A 207 7.26 -16.64 6.89
CA GLY A 207 6.28 -16.46 5.82
C GLY A 207 5.56 -15.13 5.89
N ALA A 208 5.09 -14.73 7.08
CA ALA A 208 4.45 -13.43 7.27
C ALA A 208 5.43 -12.25 7.06
N PHE A 209 6.70 -12.41 7.41
CA PHE A 209 7.74 -11.45 7.11
C PHE A 209 8.00 -11.34 5.60
N ALA A 210 8.13 -12.47 4.90
CA ALA A 210 8.33 -12.50 3.45
C ALA A 210 7.18 -11.81 2.69
N VAL A 211 5.94 -12.07 3.10
CA VAL A 211 4.75 -11.36 2.61
C VAL A 211 4.87 -9.84 2.81
N GLY A 212 5.48 -9.42 3.92
CA GLY A 212 5.71 -8.00 4.20
C GLY A 212 6.65 -7.31 3.22
N LEU A 213 7.60 -8.05 2.63
CA LEU A 213 8.57 -7.51 1.67
C LEU A 213 7.94 -7.22 0.32
N GLY A 214 6.88 -7.92 -0.08
CA GLY A 214 6.23 -7.75 -1.38
C GLY A 214 5.76 -6.31 -1.63
N TYR A 215 5.28 -5.62 -0.61
CA TYR A 215 4.83 -4.23 -0.73
C TYR A 215 5.98 -3.25 -1.05
N ALA A 216 7.19 -3.55 -0.60
CA ALA A 216 8.37 -2.70 -0.88
C ALA A 216 8.90 -2.90 -2.31
N VAL A 217 8.53 -4.00 -2.98
CA VAL A 217 8.98 -4.29 -4.34
C VAL A 217 8.15 -3.49 -5.34
N PRO A 218 8.78 -2.69 -6.24
CA PRO A 218 8.07 -1.97 -7.28
C PRO A 218 7.29 -2.90 -8.22
N GLY A 219 6.14 -2.41 -8.72
CA GLY A 219 5.24 -3.22 -9.55
C GLY A 219 5.89 -3.81 -10.81
N ALA A 220 6.75 -3.04 -11.48
CA ALA A 220 7.47 -3.52 -12.65
C ALA A 220 8.42 -4.70 -12.31
N VAL A 221 9.13 -4.61 -11.18
CA VAL A 221 10.02 -5.69 -10.71
C VAL A 221 9.20 -6.93 -10.33
N MET A 222 8.06 -6.74 -9.65
CA MET A 222 7.15 -7.83 -9.29
C MET A 222 6.59 -8.52 -10.54
N ALA A 223 6.20 -7.75 -11.56
CA ALA A 223 5.71 -8.29 -12.83
C ALA A 223 6.74 -9.20 -13.50
N ILE A 224 7.99 -8.75 -13.60
CA ILE A 224 9.09 -9.54 -14.20
C ILE A 224 9.34 -10.80 -13.38
N ALA A 225 9.39 -10.70 -12.05
CA ALA A 225 9.62 -11.85 -11.17
C ALA A 225 8.53 -12.92 -11.33
N VAL A 226 7.26 -12.49 -11.36
CA VAL A 226 6.12 -13.41 -11.55
C VAL A 226 6.14 -14.01 -12.94
N PHE A 227 6.34 -13.19 -13.98
CA PHE A 227 6.45 -13.68 -15.37
C PHE A 227 7.49 -14.78 -15.52
N TRP A 228 8.73 -14.55 -15.08
CA TRP A 228 9.80 -15.52 -15.18
C TRP A 228 9.54 -16.77 -14.35
N SER A 229 8.96 -16.63 -13.15
CA SER A 229 8.61 -17.77 -12.28
C SER A 229 7.55 -18.65 -12.92
N LEU A 230 6.50 -18.05 -13.49
CA LEU A 230 5.44 -18.79 -14.17
C LEU A 230 5.91 -19.37 -15.50
N LEU A 231 6.75 -18.66 -16.25
CA LEU A 231 7.35 -19.19 -17.47
C LEU A 231 8.26 -20.40 -17.20
N ALA A 232 9.02 -20.36 -16.09
CA ALA A 232 9.83 -21.51 -15.67
C ALA A 232 8.94 -22.70 -15.27
N LEU A 233 7.83 -22.43 -14.59
CA LEU A 233 6.84 -23.43 -14.23
C LEU A 233 6.17 -24.04 -15.48
N GLU A 234 5.76 -23.23 -16.46
CA GLU A 234 5.21 -23.69 -17.74
C GLU A 234 6.19 -24.62 -18.46
N ARG A 235 7.48 -24.24 -18.52
CA ARG A 235 8.52 -25.07 -19.12
C ARG A 235 8.73 -26.40 -18.38
N ALA A 236 8.65 -26.38 -17.06
CA ALA A 236 8.79 -27.59 -16.24
C ALA A 236 7.60 -28.55 -16.38
N LEU A 237 6.39 -28.01 -16.56
CA LEU A 237 5.17 -28.79 -16.76
C LEU A 237 5.03 -29.32 -18.20
N GLY A 238 5.80 -28.78 -19.14
CA GLY A 238 5.85 -29.24 -20.54
C GLY A 238 4.48 -29.18 -21.21
N SER A 239 4.08 -30.29 -21.87
CA SER A 239 2.82 -30.35 -22.62
C SER A 239 1.57 -30.22 -21.75
N ALA A 240 1.64 -30.49 -20.45
CA ALA A 240 0.50 -30.34 -19.52
C ALA A 240 0.09 -28.88 -19.33
N ALA A 241 1.01 -27.93 -19.50
CA ALA A 241 0.76 -26.50 -19.42
C ALA A 241 0.63 -25.83 -20.80
N ALA A 242 0.85 -26.57 -21.87
CA ALA A 242 0.76 -26.03 -23.24
C ALA A 242 -0.62 -25.46 -23.52
N GLY A 243 -0.69 -24.17 -23.80
CA GLY A 243 -1.95 -23.46 -24.10
C GLY A 243 -2.67 -22.83 -22.89
N ILE A 244 -2.21 -23.05 -21.65
CA ILE A 244 -2.84 -22.40 -20.47
C ILE A 244 -2.43 -20.93 -20.36
N GLY A 245 -1.22 -20.57 -20.84
CA GLY A 245 -0.72 -19.18 -20.80
C GLY A 245 -0.62 -18.64 -19.37
N LEU A 246 -0.08 -19.43 -18.43
CA LEU A 246 0.04 -19.04 -17.01
C LEU A 246 0.85 -17.76 -16.84
N SER A 247 1.92 -17.59 -17.63
CA SER A 247 2.84 -16.45 -17.54
C SER A 247 2.27 -15.16 -18.13
N THR A 248 1.27 -15.25 -19.04
CA THR A 248 0.69 -14.11 -19.77
C THR A 248 -0.81 -13.92 -19.52
N GLY A 249 -1.39 -14.73 -18.64
CA GLY A 249 -2.81 -14.72 -18.35
C GLY A 249 -3.21 -13.79 -17.20
N LEU A 250 -4.51 -13.64 -17.02
CA LEU A 250 -5.11 -12.89 -15.89
C LEU A 250 -4.57 -13.38 -14.54
N ALA A 251 -4.29 -14.68 -14.42
CA ALA A 251 -3.73 -15.27 -13.21
C ALA A 251 -2.36 -14.71 -12.84
N ALA A 252 -1.48 -14.46 -13.85
CA ALA A 252 -0.17 -13.86 -13.63
C ALA A 252 -0.30 -12.43 -13.06
N LEU A 253 -1.20 -11.64 -13.64
CA LEU A 253 -1.46 -10.28 -13.17
C LEU A 253 -2.00 -10.27 -11.75
N VAL A 254 -3.06 -11.06 -11.47
CA VAL A 254 -3.65 -11.15 -10.13
C VAL A 254 -2.63 -11.66 -9.11
N LEU A 255 -1.78 -12.64 -9.48
CA LEU A 255 -0.72 -13.13 -8.61
C LEU A 255 0.33 -12.04 -8.29
N ALA A 256 0.75 -11.26 -9.29
CA ALA A 256 1.70 -10.17 -9.09
C ALA A 256 1.13 -9.09 -8.14
N LEU A 257 -0.13 -8.69 -8.36
CA LEU A 257 -0.83 -7.74 -7.51
C LEU A 257 -1.04 -8.30 -6.09
N LEU A 258 -1.42 -9.58 -6.00
CA LEU A 258 -1.58 -10.27 -4.72
C LEU A 258 -0.28 -10.27 -3.92
N MET A 259 0.84 -10.69 -4.52
CA MET A 259 2.15 -10.71 -3.86
C MET A 259 2.55 -9.30 -3.41
N ARG A 260 2.26 -8.29 -4.20
CA ARG A 260 2.58 -6.90 -3.87
C ARG A 260 1.72 -6.37 -2.73
N PHE A 261 0.40 -6.56 -2.77
CA PHE A 261 -0.53 -5.95 -1.82
C PHE A 261 -0.92 -6.87 -0.65
N GLN A 262 -0.38 -8.08 -0.59
CA GLN A 262 -0.65 -9.05 0.49
C GLN A 262 -0.35 -8.49 1.88
N ARG A 263 0.66 -7.60 2.02
CA ARG A 263 0.96 -6.94 3.29
C ARG A 263 -0.21 -6.11 3.81
N VAL A 264 -0.91 -5.44 2.93
CA VAL A 264 -2.09 -4.61 3.28
C VAL A 264 -3.22 -5.51 3.76
N GLY A 265 -3.50 -6.61 3.03
CA GLY A 265 -4.49 -7.62 3.42
C GLY A 265 -4.17 -8.26 4.77
N LEU A 266 -2.91 -8.65 4.98
CA LEU A 266 -2.45 -9.25 6.24
C LEU A 266 -2.59 -8.29 7.42
N SER A 267 -2.11 -7.05 7.29
CA SER A 267 -2.20 -6.07 8.38
C SER A 267 -3.64 -5.71 8.74
N GLY A 268 -4.52 -5.62 7.75
CA GLY A 268 -5.94 -5.43 7.97
C GLY A 268 -6.62 -6.62 8.66
N ALA A 269 -6.25 -7.83 8.27
CA ALA A 269 -6.73 -9.06 8.92
C ALA A 269 -6.22 -9.18 10.37
N GLU A 270 -4.95 -8.84 10.64
CA GLU A 270 -4.38 -8.78 11.98
C GLU A 270 -5.12 -7.76 12.86
N ALA A 271 -5.40 -6.56 12.33
CA ALA A 271 -6.16 -5.54 13.03
C ALA A 271 -7.60 -5.99 13.32
N ALA A 272 -8.26 -6.64 12.34
CA ALA A 272 -9.59 -7.21 12.55
C ALA A 272 -9.57 -8.29 13.63
N LEU A 273 -8.63 -9.24 13.56
CA LEU A 273 -8.50 -10.31 14.57
C LEU A 273 -8.21 -9.76 15.98
N ALA A 274 -7.52 -8.64 16.11
CA ALA A 274 -7.27 -8.00 17.40
C ALA A 274 -8.57 -7.51 18.09
N THR A 275 -9.64 -7.25 17.34
CA THR A 275 -10.95 -6.88 17.90
C THR A 275 -11.71 -8.08 18.48
N LEU A 276 -11.36 -9.30 18.06
CA LEU A 276 -12.01 -10.53 18.50
C LEU A 276 -11.48 -10.96 19.87
N ARG A 277 -12.20 -10.60 20.92
CA ARG A 277 -11.86 -10.97 22.31
C ARG A 277 -12.00 -12.49 22.51
N PRO A 278 -11.00 -13.19 23.09
CA PRO A 278 -11.08 -14.62 23.38
C PRO A 278 -12.32 -15.02 24.18
N ALA A 279 -12.75 -14.15 25.12
CA ALA A 279 -13.91 -14.36 25.94
C ALA A 279 -15.21 -14.61 25.13
N LEU A 280 -15.40 -13.91 24.01
CA LEU A 280 -16.56 -14.12 23.12
C LEU A 280 -16.60 -15.54 22.55
N MET A 281 -15.44 -16.05 22.13
CA MET A 281 -15.31 -17.39 21.56
C MET A 281 -15.48 -18.47 22.63
N HIS A 282 -15.01 -18.20 23.86
CA HIS A 282 -15.20 -19.10 25.00
C HIS A 282 -16.65 -19.13 25.47
N SER A 283 -17.34 -17.98 25.57
CA SER A 283 -18.74 -17.94 25.94
C SER A 283 -19.62 -18.71 24.93
N ALA A 284 -19.37 -18.56 23.65
CA ALA A 284 -20.06 -19.32 22.61
C ALA A 284 -19.78 -20.84 22.72
N ALA A 285 -18.57 -21.23 23.16
CA ALA A 285 -18.25 -22.64 23.42
C ALA A 285 -19.02 -23.21 24.62
N LEU A 286 -19.13 -22.44 25.69
CA LEU A 286 -19.90 -22.81 26.90
C LEU A 286 -21.41 -22.98 26.59
N LEU A 287 -21.91 -22.21 25.62
CA LEU A 287 -23.29 -22.35 25.12
C LEU A 287 -23.47 -23.52 24.11
N GLY A 288 -22.48 -24.41 23.99
CA GLY A 288 -22.56 -25.61 23.16
C GLY A 288 -22.28 -25.40 21.67
N ALA A 289 -21.84 -24.21 21.27
CA ALA A 289 -21.54 -23.97 19.85
C ALA A 289 -20.25 -24.70 19.42
N GLY A 290 -20.34 -25.53 18.39
CA GLY A 290 -19.20 -26.21 17.76
C GLY A 290 -18.22 -25.21 17.10
N ARG A 291 -16.99 -25.66 16.76
CA ARG A 291 -15.93 -24.78 16.20
C ARG A 291 -16.40 -23.97 14.98
N VAL A 292 -17.04 -24.63 14.00
CA VAL A 292 -17.53 -23.99 12.78
C VAL A 292 -18.62 -22.97 13.10
N ALA A 293 -19.60 -23.34 13.95
CA ALA A 293 -20.67 -22.44 14.35
C ALA A 293 -20.15 -21.19 15.07
N ARG A 294 -19.14 -21.32 15.93
CA ARG A 294 -18.49 -20.18 16.61
C ARG A 294 -17.85 -19.21 15.61
N TRP A 295 -17.13 -19.74 14.62
CA TRP A 295 -16.52 -18.90 13.60
C TRP A 295 -17.55 -18.19 12.73
N TRP A 296 -18.57 -18.89 12.24
CA TRP A 296 -19.59 -18.32 11.36
C TRP A 296 -20.55 -17.37 12.08
N ARG A 297 -20.98 -17.70 13.29
CA ARG A 297 -22.00 -16.93 14.03
C ARG A 297 -21.44 -15.84 14.93
N VAL A 298 -20.20 -15.95 15.38
CA VAL A 298 -19.57 -15.00 16.29
C VAL A 298 -18.32 -14.36 15.67
N GLY A 299 -17.35 -15.17 15.25
CA GLY A 299 -16.07 -14.70 14.75
C GLY A 299 -16.24 -13.83 13.51
N LEU A 300 -16.78 -14.37 12.42
CA LEU A 300 -16.90 -13.67 11.15
C LEU A 300 -17.73 -12.37 11.22
N PRO A 301 -18.90 -12.32 11.90
CA PRO A 301 -19.62 -11.06 12.07
C PRO A 301 -18.83 -9.97 12.79
N VAL A 302 -18.04 -10.33 13.81
CA VAL A 302 -17.18 -9.36 14.54
C VAL A 302 -16.01 -8.88 13.66
N LEU A 303 -15.44 -9.76 12.84
CA LEU A 303 -14.33 -9.44 11.95
C LEU A 303 -14.76 -8.66 10.70
N ARG A 304 -16.01 -8.84 10.25
CA ARG A 304 -16.51 -8.35 8.96
C ARG A 304 -16.22 -6.88 8.68
N PRO A 305 -16.44 -5.92 9.60
CA PRO A 305 -16.14 -4.52 9.31
C PRO A 305 -14.66 -4.27 9.02
N GLY A 306 -13.76 -4.92 9.80
CA GLY A 306 -12.32 -4.81 9.61
C GLY A 306 -11.83 -5.47 8.32
N LEU A 307 -12.39 -6.64 7.96
CA LEU A 307 -12.05 -7.33 6.72
C LEU A 307 -12.55 -6.57 5.49
N ILE A 308 -13.73 -5.96 5.55
CA ILE A 308 -14.24 -5.10 4.47
C ILE A 308 -13.33 -3.87 4.30
N ALA A 309 -12.95 -3.21 5.40
CA ALA A 309 -12.03 -2.08 5.33
C ALA A 309 -10.67 -2.48 4.71
N ALA A 310 -10.14 -3.65 5.07
CA ALA A 310 -8.93 -4.20 4.45
C ALA A 310 -9.12 -4.49 2.95
N ALA A 311 -10.27 -5.06 2.57
CA ALA A 311 -10.57 -5.35 1.16
C ALA A 311 -10.67 -4.07 0.33
N ILE A 312 -11.35 -3.04 0.84
CA ILE A 312 -11.44 -1.73 0.18
C ILE A 312 -10.04 -1.13 0.00
N LEU A 313 -9.18 -1.22 1.01
CA LEU A 313 -7.83 -0.68 0.93
C LEU A 313 -6.99 -1.40 -0.12
N VAL A 314 -7.02 -2.74 -0.16
CA VAL A 314 -6.34 -3.52 -1.21
C VAL A 314 -6.93 -3.23 -2.58
N PHE A 315 -8.26 -3.11 -2.70
CA PHE A 315 -8.94 -2.77 -3.94
C PHE A 315 -8.45 -1.44 -4.51
N VAL A 316 -8.40 -0.39 -3.68
CA VAL A 316 -7.91 0.94 -4.08
C VAL A 316 -6.44 0.91 -4.49
N GLU A 317 -5.60 0.16 -3.77
CA GLU A 317 -4.19 -0.01 -4.14
C GLU A 317 -4.03 -0.75 -5.48
N ALA A 318 -4.81 -1.81 -5.70
CA ALA A 318 -4.76 -2.60 -6.93
C ALA A 318 -5.31 -1.85 -8.15
N MET A 319 -6.39 -1.06 -7.99
CA MET A 319 -7.00 -0.33 -9.11
C MET A 319 -6.11 0.77 -9.68
N LYS A 320 -5.26 1.38 -8.86
CA LYS A 320 -4.33 2.43 -9.28
C LYS A 320 -2.99 1.88 -9.80
N GLU A 321 -2.80 0.55 -9.73
CA GLU A 321 -1.53 -0.07 -10.11
C GLU A 321 -1.37 -0.10 -11.64
N LEU A 322 -0.37 0.63 -12.13
CA LEU A 322 -0.10 0.79 -13.56
C LEU A 322 1.05 -0.11 -14.06
N PRO A 323 2.27 -0.09 -13.47
CA PRO A 323 3.43 -0.83 -13.98
C PRO A 323 3.21 -2.32 -14.18
N ALA A 324 2.74 -3.04 -13.17
CA ALA A 324 2.52 -4.48 -13.27
C ALA A 324 1.37 -4.80 -14.22
N THR A 325 0.31 -3.99 -14.21
CA THR A 325 -0.84 -4.15 -15.10
C THR A 325 -0.42 -3.94 -16.56
N LEU A 326 0.34 -2.89 -16.86
CA LEU A 326 0.82 -2.60 -18.21
C LEU A 326 1.68 -3.75 -18.78
N MET A 327 2.45 -4.44 -17.93
CA MET A 327 3.36 -5.51 -18.33
C MET A 327 2.70 -6.88 -18.43
N LEU A 328 1.72 -7.19 -17.57
CA LEU A 328 1.15 -8.54 -17.43
C LEU A 328 -0.30 -8.66 -17.90
N ARG A 329 -0.99 -7.56 -18.22
CA ARG A 329 -2.38 -7.62 -18.66
C ARG A 329 -2.52 -8.50 -19.91
N PRO A 330 -3.44 -9.48 -19.92
CA PRO A 330 -3.75 -10.21 -21.12
C PRO A 330 -4.54 -9.32 -22.09
N PHE A 331 -4.52 -9.69 -23.38
CA PHE A 331 -5.26 -8.98 -24.40
C PHE A 331 -6.77 -8.90 -24.06
N GLY A 332 -7.36 -7.72 -24.22
CA GLY A 332 -8.77 -7.49 -23.91
C GLY A 332 -9.09 -7.26 -22.41
N TRP A 333 -8.07 -7.15 -21.57
CA TRP A 333 -8.21 -6.85 -20.13
C TRP A 333 -7.55 -5.52 -19.78
N ASP A 334 -8.06 -4.45 -20.35
CA ASP A 334 -7.61 -3.11 -20.02
C ASP A 334 -8.15 -2.66 -18.66
N THR A 335 -7.40 -1.77 -18.01
CA THR A 335 -7.80 -1.14 -16.76
C THR A 335 -7.84 0.38 -16.93
N LEU A 336 -8.61 1.08 -16.09
CA LEU A 336 -8.67 2.55 -16.11
C LEU A 336 -7.28 3.19 -15.97
N ALA A 337 -6.40 2.61 -15.14
CA ALA A 337 -5.03 3.12 -14.98
C ALA A 337 -4.24 3.05 -16.30
N VAL A 338 -4.40 1.98 -17.06
CA VAL A 338 -3.74 1.82 -18.38
C VAL A 338 -4.38 2.74 -19.41
N GLU A 339 -5.71 2.86 -19.43
CA GLU A 339 -6.43 3.74 -20.35
C GLU A 339 -6.03 5.20 -20.17
N VAL A 340 -6.05 5.69 -18.92
CA VAL A 340 -5.57 7.05 -18.59
C VAL A 340 -4.12 7.25 -19.02
N TYR A 341 -3.24 6.26 -18.78
CA TYR A 341 -1.84 6.35 -19.20
C TYR A 341 -1.71 6.43 -20.74
N THR A 342 -2.42 5.58 -21.47
CA THR A 342 -2.38 5.56 -22.94
C THR A 342 -2.90 6.88 -23.51
N ALA A 343 -4.07 7.33 -23.06
CA ALA A 343 -4.65 8.60 -23.48
C ALA A 343 -3.72 9.80 -23.20
N THR A 344 -3.10 9.84 -22.03
CA THR A 344 -2.14 10.92 -21.70
C THR A 344 -0.85 10.83 -22.50
N ALA A 345 -0.35 9.63 -22.81
CA ALA A 345 0.85 9.45 -23.64
C ALA A 345 0.61 9.90 -25.09
N GLU A 346 -0.61 9.79 -25.57
CA GLU A 346 -1.05 10.25 -26.90
C GLU A 346 -1.47 11.73 -26.92
N GLY A 347 -1.51 12.41 -25.76
CA GLY A 347 -1.95 13.80 -25.67
C GLY A 347 -3.46 13.99 -25.72
N LEU A 348 -4.24 12.93 -25.55
CA LEU A 348 -5.71 12.93 -25.58
C LEU A 348 -6.28 13.29 -24.20
N TRP A 349 -6.07 14.52 -23.77
CA TRP A 349 -6.40 14.99 -22.41
C TRP A 349 -7.87 14.85 -22.04
N SER A 350 -8.78 15.03 -23.00
CA SER A 350 -10.22 14.85 -22.78
C SER A 350 -10.60 13.40 -22.48
N GLN A 351 -9.94 12.44 -23.15
CA GLN A 351 -10.14 11.02 -22.87
C GLN A 351 -9.49 10.62 -21.55
N ALA A 352 -8.34 11.19 -21.21
CA ALA A 352 -7.68 10.94 -19.94
C ALA A 352 -8.45 11.51 -18.73
N ALA A 353 -9.36 12.46 -18.95
CA ALA A 353 -10.17 13.07 -17.90
C ALA A 353 -11.48 12.31 -17.61
N LEU A 354 -11.88 11.38 -18.51
CA LEU A 354 -13.01 10.48 -18.31
C LEU A 354 -12.73 9.48 -17.19
#